data_4cc532ebcfdc571e01a419d64a8f8a2e
#
_entry.id   4cc532ebcfdc571e01a419d64a8f8a2e
#
_cell.length_a   1.000
_cell.length_b   1.000
_cell.length_c   1.000
_cell.angle_alpha   90.00
_cell.angle_beta   90.00
_cell.angle_gamma   90.00
#
_symmetry.space_group_name_H-M   'P 1'
#
loop_
_entity.id
_entity.type
_entity.pdbx_description
1 polymer ?
#
loop_
_entity_poly.entity_id
_entity_poly.type
_entity_poly.pdbx_seq_one_letter_code
_entity_poly.pdbx_strand_id
1 'polypeptide(L)'
;MTTNTIDTEIAALLAENDRRNEVMFAKFDPVTGEGSIGKRVRVSIADFAIPVQWLPVEMMDIPLVKKLVKAGSIDKFLSSVMHVEPNDDDFIKVSRTLIRLRYKHDFPFWTATLVYIHNKDAGKDVLFRLWYPQRILVSRFEAKRKAGEPIRLILLKARQWGGSTTTQLYMAWLQFFHKKGLNSLIIAHQGTASDEIKDMFDLMIKKHPVEFLHRLGEVYSENEPKLVGVGKSGSTHRVPQRECKIKVGTAERPNGCRGGAYSLVHLSEVGLWQKTEGKSPEDIVRSACSGILAKPYTMIVMESTANGTGNFFHREYSAAADPKVKSQYEALFIAWFQIEHYSLPFNSAEELRDFAKQLWENRNNAYTPSNRE
;
A
#
# COMPACT_ATOMS: atom_id res chain seq x y z
N MET A 1 -1.21 -31.17 -35.35
CA MET A 1 -2.29 -30.47 -34.62
C MET A 1 -3.20 -29.83 -35.64
N THR A 2 -4.49 -30.03 -35.54
CA THR A 2 -5.46 -29.48 -36.49
C THR A 2 -5.64 -27.98 -36.25
N THR A 3 -5.91 -27.21 -37.32
CA THR A 3 -6.18 -25.74 -37.29
C THR A 3 -7.18 -25.37 -36.18
N ASN A 4 -8.16 -26.23 -35.94
CA ASN A 4 -9.20 -26.06 -34.91
C ASN A 4 -8.66 -26.03 -33.46
N THR A 5 -7.55 -26.72 -33.17
CA THR A 5 -6.90 -26.73 -31.85
C THR A 5 -6.15 -25.41 -31.59
N ILE A 6 -5.51 -24.86 -32.62
CA ILE A 6 -4.77 -23.59 -32.55
C ILE A 6 -5.75 -22.44 -32.26
N ASP A 7 -6.85 -22.36 -33.00
CA ASP A 7 -7.86 -21.30 -32.81
C ASP A 7 -8.49 -21.35 -31.40
N THR A 8 -8.70 -22.56 -30.84
CA THR A 8 -9.22 -22.74 -29.50
C THR A 8 -8.24 -22.25 -28.43
N GLU A 9 -6.93 -22.55 -28.57
CA GLU A 9 -5.91 -22.09 -27.63
C GLU A 9 -5.70 -20.56 -27.69
N ILE A 10 -5.72 -19.98 -28.90
CA ILE A 10 -5.67 -18.51 -29.07
C ILE A 10 -6.89 -17.85 -28.43
N ALA A 11 -8.09 -18.39 -28.65
CA ALA A 11 -9.30 -17.86 -28.03
C ALA A 11 -9.23 -17.91 -26.49
N ALA A 12 -8.66 -18.97 -25.93
CA ALA A 12 -8.46 -19.09 -24.47
C ALA A 12 -7.45 -18.05 -23.93
N LEU A 13 -6.37 -17.77 -24.67
CA LEU A 13 -5.39 -16.73 -24.32
C LEU A 13 -6.03 -15.33 -24.34
N LEU A 14 -6.84 -15.04 -25.36
CA LEU A 14 -7.55 -13.75 -25.46
C LEU A 14 -8.56 -13.58 -24.34
N ALA A 15 -9.35 -14.62 -24.05
CA ALA A 15 -10.32 -14.59 -22.97
C ALA A 15 -9.66 -14.39 -21.59
N GLU A 16 -8.50 -15.00 -21.34
CA GLU A 16 -7.75 -14.78 -20.11
C GLU A 16 -7.16 -13.35 -20.04
N ASN A 17 -6.69 -12.80 -21.16
CA ASN A 17 -6.25 -11.41 -21.23
C ASN A 17 -7.40 -10.44 -20.90
N ASP A 18 -8.58 -10.64 -21.49
CA ASP A 18 -9.76 -9.82 -21.22
C ASP A 18 -10.16 -9.90 -19.75
N ARG A 19 -10.20 -11.09 -19.16
CA ARG A 19 -10.49 -11.30 -17.75
C ARG A 19 -9.51 -10.56 -16.84
N ARG A 20 -8.22 -10.58 -17.15
CA ARG A 20 -7.19 -9.85 -16.37
C ARG A 20 -7.37 -8.35 -16.50
N ASN A 21 -7.66 -7.85 -17.70
CA ASN A 21 -7.90 -6.44 -17.95
C ASN A 21 -9.16 -5.94 -17.22
N GLU A 22 -10.25 -6.69 -17.26
CA GLU A 22 -11.47 -6.36 -16.51
C GLU A 22 -11.21 -6.15 -15.01
N VAL A 23 -10.39 -7.00 -14.40
CA VAL A 23 -10.05 -6.88 -12.97
C VAL A 23 -9.06 -5.74 -12.72
N MET A 24 -8.03 -5.61 -13.55
CA MET A 24 -6.98 -4.60 -13.41
C MET A 24 -7.51 -3.19 -13.58
N PHE A 25 -8.34 -2.98 -14.61
CA PHE A 25 -8.95 -1.70 -14.95
C PHE A 25 -10.36 -1.49 -14.38
N ALA A 26 -10.79 -2.39 -13.49
CA ALA A 26 -12.06 -2.22 -12.78
C ALA A 26 -12.13 -0.84 -12.10
N LYS A 27 -13.33 -0.25 -12.09
CA LYS A 27 -13.55 1.05 -11.47
C LYS A 27 -13.00 1.10 -10.06
N PHE A 28 -12.16 2.08 -9.81
CA PHE A 28 -11.56 2.35 -8.51
C PHE A 28 -11.50 3.86 -8.28
N ASP A 29 -12.30 4.34 -7.37
CA ASP A 29 -12.25 5.73 -6.90
C ASP A 29 -12.02 5.74 -5.38
N PRO A 30 -10.79 6.05 -4.93
CA PRO A 30 -10.48 6.08 -3.50
C PRO A 30 -11.18 7.23 -2.76
N VAL A 31 -11.62 8.29 -3.46
CA VAL A 31 -12.27 9.46 -2.83
C VAL A 31 -13.71 9.16 -2.53
N THR A 32 -14.49 8.68 -3.48
CA THR A 32 -15.86 8.22 -3.21
C THR A 32 -15.88 6.87 -2.50
N GLY A 33 -14.87 6.04 -2.71
CA GLY A 33 -14.75 4.67 -2.21
C GLY A 33 -15.34 3.61 -3.13
N GLU A 34 -15.89 4.01 -4.30
CA GLU A 34 -16.46 3.08 -5.27
C GLU A 34 -15.39 2.15 -5.85
N GLY A 35 -15.62 0.84 -5.81
CA GLY A 35 -14.64 -0.16 -6.25
C GLY A 35 -13.37 -0.25 -5.39
N SER A 36 -13.31 0.44 -4.25
CA SER A 36 -12.13 0.44 -3.38
C SER A 36 -12.04 -0.83 -2.53
N ILE A 37 -10.92 -0.98 -1.83
CA ILE A 37 -10.53 -2.19 -1.10
C ILE A 37 -11.53 -2.55 0.00
N GLY A 38 -11.83 -3.85 0.13
CA GLY A 38 -12.66 -4.41 1.19
C GLY A 38 -14.17 -4.29 0.92
N LYS A 39 -14.97 -4.82 1.86
CA LYS A 39 -16.43 -4.72 1.79
C LYS A 39 -16.87 -3.30 2.10
N ARG A 40 -17.78 -2.76 1.27
CA ARG A 40 -18.26 -1.38 1.38
C ARG A 40 -19.77 -1.27 1.33
N VAL A 41 -20.27 -0.22 1.95
CA VAL A 41 -21.70 0.15 1.97
C VAL A 41 -21.84 1.49 1.28
N ARG A 42 -22.74 1.56 0.28
CA ARG A 42 -23.12 2.82 -0.35
C ARG A 42 -23.98 3.62 0.61
N VAL A 43 -23.57 4.85 0.90
CA VAL A 43 -24.29 5.78 1.77
C VAL A 43 -24.50 7.12 1.09
N SER A 44 -25.54 7.86 1.53
CA SER A 44 -25.81 9.21 1.08
C SER A 44 -25.94 10.14 2.27
N ILE A 45 -25.19 11.27 2.23
CA ILE A 45 -25.26 12.38 3.19
C ILE A 45 -25.28 13.63 2.33
N ALA A 46 -26.48 14.18 2.12
CA ALA A 46 -26.80 15.11 1.03
C ALA A 46 -25.97 16.40 1.05
N ASP A 47 -25.68 16.93 2.22
CA ASP A 47 -24.96 18.18 2.47
C ASP A 47 -23.45 17.99 2.75
N PHE A 48 -22.96 16.75 2.70
CA PHE A 48 -21.54 16.48 2.89
C PHE A 48 -20.74 16.72 1.60
N ALA A 49 -19.46 17.07 1.73
CA ALA A 49 -18.54 17.33 0.60
C ALA A 49 -18.44 16.17 -0.42
N ILE A 50 -18.72 14.93 0.02
CA ILE A 50 -18.84 13.73 -0.81
C ILE A 50 -20.23 13.16 -0.56
N PRO A 51 -21.28 13.65 -1.25
CA PRO A 51 -22.67 13.32 -0.91
C PRO A 51 -23.01 11.84 -1.05
N VAL A 52 -22.43 11.16 -2.05
CA VAL A 52 -22.58 9.73 -2.27
C VAL A 52 -21.22 9.08 -2.16
N GLN A 53 -21.10 8.14 -1.23
CA GLN A 53 -19.84 7.47 -0.98
C GLN A 53 -20.02 6.00 -0.57
N TRP A 54 -18.96 5.20 -0.75
CA TRP A 54 -18.91 3.80 -0.35
C TRP A 54 -17.94 3.67 0.83
N LEU A 55 -18.50 3.62 2.03
CA LEU A 55 -17.72 3.52 3.26
C LEU A 55 -17.34 2.06 3.57
N PRO A 56 -16.16 1.81 4.16
CA PRO A 56 -15.84 0.50 4.73
C PRO A 56 -16.95 0.02 5.68
N VAL A 57 -17.36 -1.25 5.54
CA VAL A 57 -18.50 -1.78 6.31
C VAL A 57 -18.35 -1.64 7.81
N GLU A 58 -17.13 -1.74 8.33
CA GLU A 58 -16.81 -1.56 9.77
C GLU A 58 -17.10 -0.14 10.29
N MET A 59 -17.21 0.86 9.43
CA MET A 59 -17.62 2.20 9.85
C MET A 59 -19.10 2.26 10.24
N MET A 60 -19.92 1.31 9.76
CA MET A 60 -21.34 1.23 10.12
C MET A 60 -21.56 0.79 11.57
N ASP A 61 -20.55 0.21 12.22
CA ASP A 61 -20.58 -0.14 13.64
C ASP A 61 -20.31 1.08 14.55
N ILE A 62 -19.85 2.19 13.98
CA ILE A 62 -19.58 3.43 14.73
C ILE A 62 -20.90 4.18 14.93
N PRO A 63 -21.35 4.41 16.18
CA PRO A 63 -22.67 4.99 16.47
C PRO A 63 -22.92 6.33 15.76
N LEU A 64 -21.92 7.21 15.69
CA LEU A 64 -22.03 8.49 15.00
C LEU A 64 -22.30 8.29 13.51
N VAL A 65 -21.52 7.45 12.83
CA VAL A 65 -21.65 7.19 11.40
C VAL A 65 -23.01 6.57 11.09
N LYS A 66 -23.41 5.56 11.87
CA LYS A 66 -24.73 4.90 11.73
C LYS A 66 -25.89 5.88 11.86
N LYS A 67 -25.85 6.77 12.85
CA LYS A 67 -26.90 7.79 13.07
C LYS A 67 -26.88 8.85 11.96
N LEU A 68 -25.72 9.31 11.54
CA LEU A 68 -25.56 10.29 10.48
C LEU A 68 -26.07 9.76 9.12
N VAL A 69 -25.70 8.54 8.77
CA VAL A 69 -26.20 7.86 7.55
C VAL A 69 -27.73 7.69 7.59
N LYS A 70 -28.28 7.34 8.76
CA LYS A 70 -29.75 7.24 8.94
C LYS A 70 -30.45 8.59 8.78
N ALA A 71 -29.85 9.69 9.25
CA ALA A 71 -30.38 11.04 9.08
C ALA A 71 -30.32 11.52 7.63
N GLY A 72 -29.35 11.07 6.84
CA GLY A 72 -29.17 11.37 5.42
C GLY A 72 -28.63 12.78 5.12
N SER A 73 -28.42 13.62 6.13
CA SER A 73 -27.72 14.91 6.06
C SER A 73 -27.19 15.30 7.43
N ILE A 74 -26.17 16.17 7.45
CA ILE A 74 -25.58 16.68 8.68
C ILE A 74 -26.58 17.59 9.41
N ASP A 75 -27.27 18.47 8.72
CA ASP A 75 -28.27 19.35 9.31
C ASP A 75 -29.41 18.57 9.99
N LYS A 76 -29.93 17.53 9.32
CA LYS A 76 -30.91 16.64 9.95
C LYS A 76 -30.35 15.88 11.14
N PHE A 77 -29.07 15.47 11.08
CA PHE A 77 -28.41 14.82 12.21
C PHE A 77 -28.28 15.78 13.40
N LEU A 78 -27.91 17.03 13.18
CA LEU A 78 -27.82 18.06 14.24
C LEU A 78 -29.18 18.33 14.86
N SER A 79 -30.21 18.60 14.06
CA SER A 79 -31.54 18.94 14.56
C SER A 79 -32.28 17.76 15.21
N SER A 80 -32.32 16.59 14.53
CA SER A 80 -33.18 15.47 14.96
C SER A 80 -32.50 14.49 15.90
N VAL A 81 -31.16 14.42 15.91
CA VAL A 81 -30.40 13.43 16.70
C VAL A 81 -29.63 14.10 17.83
N MET A 82 -29.04 15.26 17.56
CA MET A 82 -28.26 16.03 18.55
C MET A 82 -29.14 17.04 19.29
N HIS A 83 -30.33 17.36 18.75
CA HIS A 83 -31.27 18.36 19.28
C HIS A 83 -30.64 19.76 19.42
N VAL A 84 -29.81 20.12 18.45
CA VAL A 84 -29.17 21.45 18.32
C VAL A 84 -29.64 22.12 17.04
N GLU A 85 -29.81 23.45 17.07
CA GLU A 85 -30.02 24.23 15.86
C GLU A 85 -28.78 24.12 14.95
N PRO A 86 -28.93 23.72 13.67
CA PRO A 86 -27.82 23.62 12.75
C PRO A 86 -27.07 24.97 12.62
N ASN A 87 -25.76 24.92 12.77
CA ASN A 87 -24.87 26.05 12.56
C ASN A 87 -23.55 25.59 11.92
N ASP A 88 -22.80 26.52 11.36
CA ASP A 88 -21.56 26.22 10.61
C ASP A 88 -20.49 25.50 11.46
N ASP A 89 -20.35 25.89 12.73
CA ASP A 89 -19.34 25.30 13.61
C ASP A 89 -19.62 23.81 13.90
N ASP A 90 -20.87 23.48 14.23
CA ASP A 90 -21.27 22.09 14.49
C ASP A 90 -21.29 21.26 13.19
N PHE A 91 -21.70 21.85 12.08
CA PHE A 91 -21.61 21.23 10.75
C PHE A 91 -20.16 20.85 10.41
N ILE A 92 -19.22 21.79 10.52
CA ILE A 92 -17.78 21.57 10.30
C ILE A 92 -17.25 20.49 11.25
N LYS A 93 -17.62 20.51 12.52
CA LYS A 93 -17.19 19.54 13.53
C LYS A 93 -17.64 18.11 13.20
N VAL A 94 -18.89 17.93 12.77
CA VAL A 94 -19.40 16.61 12.33
C VAL A 94 -18.69 16.15 11.08
N SER A 95 -18.54 17.04 10.08
CA SER A 95 -17.81 16.77 8.82
C SER A 95 -16.39 16.32 9.08
N ARG A 96 -15.64 17.06 9.89
CA ARG A 96 -14.27 16.71 10.32
C ARG A 96 -14.20 15.34 10.99
N THR A 97 -15.16 15.08 11.88
CA THR A 97 -15.21 13.81 12.61
C THR A 97 -15.41 12.64 11.65
N LEU A 98 -16.33 12.77 10.68
CA LEU A 98 -16.55 11.74 9.67
C LEU A 98 -15.29 11.49 8.82
N ILE A 99 -14.61 12.54 8.38
CA ILE A 99 -13.37 12.44 7.59
C ILE A 99 -12.26 11.76 8.40
N ARG A 100 -12.07 12.14 9.66
CA ARG A 100 -11.06 11.52 10.55
C ARG A 100 -11.33 10.03 10.77
N LEU A 101 -12.60 9.67 10.97
CA LEU A 101 -13.00 8.27 11.04
C LEU A 101 -12.68 7.55 9.74
N ARG A 102 -12.95 8.19 8.60
CA ARG A 102 -12.64 7.60 7.32
C ARG A 102 -11.13 7.45 7.10
N TYR A 103 -10.30 8.41 7.48
CA TYR A 103 -8.83 8.26 7.45
C TYR A 103 -8.35 7.05 8.26
N LYS A 104 -8.98 6.79 9.41
CA LYS A 104 -8.63 5.65 10.26
C LYS A 104 -9.04 4.30 9.66
N HIS A 105 -10.12 4.25 8.90
CA HIS A 105 -10.70 2.99 8.41
C HIS A 105 -10.50 2.76 6.91
N ASP A 106 -9.98 3.75 6.18
CA ASP A 106 -9.88 3.73 4.71
C ASP A 106 -8.51 4.24 4.24
N PHE A 107 -7.53 3.33 4.22
CA PHE A 107 -6.17 3.64 3.76
C PHE A 107 -6.13 4.28 2.36
N PRO A 108 -6.85 3.75 1.33
CA PRO A 108 -6.89 4.39 0.01
C PRO A 108 -7.44 5.83 0.03
N PHE A 109 -8.44 6.10 0.86
CA PHE A 109 -8.97 7.45 1.01
C PHE A 109 -7.94 8.40 1.63
N TRP A 110 -7.30 7.98 2.72
CA TRP A 110 -6.25 8.78 3.36
C TRP A 110 -5.12 9.13 2.39
N THR A 111 -4.60 8.14 1.65
CA THR A 111 -3.49 8.39 0.71
C THR A 111 -3.90 9.26 -0.47
N ALA A 112 -5.11 9.08 -1.01
CA ALA A 112 -5.60 9.85 -2.15
C ALA A 112 -6.01 11.29 -1.82
N THR A 113 -6.11 11.64 -0.54
CA THR A 113 -6.54 12.98 -0.10
C THR A 113 -5.50 13.73 0.71
N LEU A 114 -4.54 13.04 1.34
CA LEU A 114 -3.56 13.66 2.24
C LEU A 114 -2.10 13.39 1.88
N VAL A 115 -1.79 12.32 1.16
CA VAL A 115 -0.40 11.90 0.97
C VAL A 115 0.09 12.29 -0.41
N TYR A 116 1.04 13.21 -0.47
CA TYR A 116 1.75 13.54 -1.70
C TYR A 116 2.99 12.66 -1.85
N ILE A 117 3.25 12.25 -3.07
CA ILE A 117 4.49 11.63 -3.51
C ILE A 117 5.03 12.35 -4.73
N HIS A 118 6.35 12.29 -4.92
CA HIS A 118 6.94 12.75 -6.17
C HIS A 118 6.76 11.69 -7.26
N ASN A 119 6.02 12.04 -8.32
CA ASN A 119 5.88 11.18 -9.50
C ASN A 119 7.04 11.46 -10.45
N LYS A 120 7.95 10.51 -10.58
CA LYS A 120 9.16 10.64 -11.42
C LYS A 120 8.83 10.82 -12.90
N ASP A 121 7.80 10.13 -13.40
CA ASP A 121 7.40 10.19 -14.82
C ASP A 121 6.76 11.54 -15.17
N ALA A 122 5.95 12.07 -14.26
CA ALA A 122 5.30 13.37 -14.45
C ALA A 122 6.16 14.56 -13.99
N GLY A 123 7.28 14.34 -13.30
CA GLY A 123 8.16 15.37 -12.76
C GLY A 123 7.48 16.31 -11.74
N LYS A 124 6.43 15.86 -11.06
CA LYS A 124 5.63 16.67 -10.12
C LYS A 124 5.13 15.87 -8.94
N ASP A 125 4.75 16.60 -7.89
CA ASP A 125 4.13 16.01 -6.72
C ASP A 125 2.65 15.77 -6.98
N VAL A 126 2.20 14.54 -6.68
CA VAL A 126 0.82 14.09 -6.87
C VAL A 126 0.30 13.40 -5.63
N LEU A 127 -1.02 13.40 -5.44
CA LEU A 127 -1.67 12.60 -4.40
C LEU A 127 -1.51 11.11 -4.70
N PHE A 128 -1.22 10.31 -3.67
CA PHE A 128 -0.96 8.89 -3.81
C PHE A 128 -2.27 8.11 -4.01
N ARG A 129 -2.58 7.80 -5.25
CA ARG A 129 -3.69 6.94 -5.65
C ARG A 129 -3.17 5.55 -5.98
N LEU A 130 -3.75 4.53 -5.36
CA LEU A 130 -3.29 3.15 -5.51
C LEU A 130 -3.54 2.62 -6.92
N TRP A 131 -2.52 2.04 -7.53
CA TRP A 131 -2.62 1.19 -8.70
C TRP A 131 -3.08 -0.22 -8.34
N TYR A 132 -3.41 -1.03 -9.33
CA TYR A 132 -3.92 -2.39 -9.10
C TYR A 132 -3.00 -3.26 -8.24
N PRO A 133 -1.67 -3.38 -8.50
CA PRO A 133 -0.78 -4.17 -7.65
C PRO A 133 -0.68 -3.64 -6.22
N GLN A 134 -0.77 -2.33 -6.02
CA GLN A 134 -0.81 -1.73 -4.69
C GLN A 134 -2.13 -2.06 -3.97
N ARG A 135 -3.25 -2.13 -4.69
CA ARG A 135 -4.54 -2.59 -4.15
C ARG A 135 -4.48 -4.04 -3.67
N ILE A 136 -3.81 -4.92 -4.44
CA ILE A 136 -3.56 -6.32 -4.03
C ILE A 136 -2.76 -6.35 -2.73
N LEU A 137 -1.63 -5.64 -2.67
CA LEU A 137 -0.77 -5.61 -1.49
C LEU A 137 -1.51 -5.11 -0.25
N VAL A 138 -2.19 -3.98 -0.35
CA VAL A 138 -2.96 -3.40 0.76
C VAL A 138 -4.12 -4.31 1.18
N SER A 139 -4.75 -5.02 0.24
CA SER A 139 -5.80 -6.00 0.57
C SER A 139 -5.26 -7.14 1.47
N ARG A 140 -4.03 -7.59 1.23
CA ARG A 140 -3.37 -8.59 2.10
C ARG A 140 -3.08 -8.03 3.49
N PHE A 141 -2.55 -6.80 3.56
CA PHE A 141 -2.32 -6.14 4.85
C PHE A 141 -3.62 -5.95 5.64
N GLU A 142 -4.68 -5.46 5.00
CA GLU A 142 -5.98 -5.24 5.63
C GLU A 142 -6.66 -6.55 6.07
N ALA A 143 -6.52 -7.63 5.31
CA ALA A 143 -7.03 -8.93 5.72
C ALA A 143 -6.40 -9.38 7.05
N LYS A 144 -5.08 -9.31 7.17
CA LYS A 144 -4.35 -9.64 8.41
C LYS A 144 -4.70 -8.71 9.56
N ARG A 145 -4.68 -7.39 9.31
CA ARG A 145 -5.02 -6.40 10.34
C ARG A 145 -6.42 -6.61 10.92
N LYS A 146 -7.42 -6.82 10.03
CA LYS A 146 -8.81 -7.02 10.43
C LYS A 146 -9.05 -8.35 11.14
N ALA A 147 -8.28 -9.37 10.79
CA ALA A 147 -8.27 -10.65 11.52
C ALA A 147 -7.56 -10.59 12.88
N GLY A 148 -6.93 -9.46 13.23
CA GLY A 148 -6.14 -9.36 14.46
C GLY A 148 -4.84 -10.16 14.41
N GLU A 149 -4.34 -10.46 13.21
CA GLU A 149 -3.12 -11.22 12.99
C GLU A 149 -1.90 -10.32 12.75
N PRO A 150 -0.68 -10.80 13.03
CA PRO A 150 0.54 -10.12 12.61
C PRO A 150 0.68 -10.16 11.08
N ILE A 151 1.21 -9.10 10.51
CA ILE A 151 1.55 -9.05 9.08
C ILE A 151 2.98 -9.60 8.92
N ARG A 152 3.11 -10.74 8.28
CA ARG A 152 4.39 -11.38 7.94
C ARG A 152 4.35 -11.73 6.46
N LEU A 153 4.94 -10.89 5.61
CA LEU A 153 4.86 -11.03 4.16
C LEU A 153 6.24 -11.06 3.53
N ILE A 154 6.45 -11.97 2.59
CA ILE A 154 7.58 -11.93 1.66
C ILE A 154 7.05 -11.72 0.24
N LEU A 155 7.49 -10.61 -0.38
CA LEU A 155 6.96 -10.12 -1.65
C LEU A 155 8.02 -10.22 -2.75
N LEU A 156 7.81 -11.14 -3.70
CA LEU A 156 8.53 -11.15 -4.97
C LEU A 156 7.77 -10.28 -5.97
N LYS A 157 8.44 -9.30 -6.55
CA LYS A 157 7.78 -8.27 -7.36
C LYS A 157 8.52 -7.89 -8.62
N ALA A 158 7.79 -7.44 -9.62
CA ALA A 158 8.35 -6.64 -10.71
C ALA A 158 8.77 -5.25 -10.19
N ARG A 159 9.48 -4.49 -11.02
CA ARG A 159 10.02 -3.16 -10.66
C ARG A 159 8.97 -2.04 -10.75
N GLN A 160 9.24 -0.90 -10.15
CA GLN A 160 8.66 0.44 -10.43
C GLN A 160 7.13 0.61 -10.29
N TRP A 161 6.44 -0.21 -9.51
CA TRP A 161 5.00 -0.01 -9.24
C TRP A 161 4.69 0.57 -7.84
N GLY A 162 5.71 1.04 -7.13
CA GLY A 162 5.54 1.70 -5.83
C GLY A 162 5.19 0.77 -4.67
N GLY A 163 5.55 -0.52 -4.72
CA GLY A 163 5.30 -1.50 -3.66
C GLY A 163 5.98 -1.14 -2.34
N SER A 164 7.25 -0.71 -2.39
CA SER A 164 8.01 -0.24 -1.22
C SER A 164 7.35 0.99 -0.61
N THR A 165 6.99 1.99 -1.44
CA THR A 165 6.28 3.20 -1.01
C THR A 165 4.95 2.84 -0.33
N THR A 166 4.16 1.95 -0.93
CA THR A 166 2.89 1.48 -0.36
C THR A 166 3.08 0.85 1.02
N THR A 167 4.08 -0.02 1.17
CA THR A 167 4.41 -0.67 2.45
C THR A 167 4.77 0.36 3.52
N GLN A 168 5.61 1.33 3.18
CA GLN A 168 6.08 2.38 4.11
C GLN A 168 4.93 3.31 4.53
N LEU A 169 4.09 3.71 3.59
CA LEU A 169 2.90 4.52 3.86
C LEU A 169 1.89 3.75 4.72
N TYR A 170 1.72 2.44 4.48
CA TYR A 170 0.85 1.62 5.32
C TYR A 170 1.36 1.50 6.77
N MET A 171 2.67 1.36 6.97
CA MET A 171 3.30 1.40 8.30
C MET A 171 3.05 2.75 8.97
N ALA A 172 3.24 3.86 8.27
CA ALA A 172 2.97 5.20 8.78
C ALA A 172 1.48 5.36 9.14
N TRP A 173 0.56 4.87 8.32
CA TRP A 173 -0.88 4.91 8.59
C TRP A 173 -1.26 4.17 9.89
N LEU A 174 -0.66 3.00 10.15
CA LEU A 174 -0.84 2.30 11.43
C LEU A 174 -0.38 3.14 12.62
N GLN A 175 0.73 3.86 12.47
CA GLN A 175 1.28 4.75 13.48
C GLN A 175 0.41 6.01 13.69
N PHE A 176 -0.11 6.59 12.61
CA PHE A 176 -0.98 7.76 12.68
C PHE A 176 -2.34 7.46 13.36
N PHE A 177 -2.99 6.35 12.96
CA PHE A 177 -4.41 6.19 13.26
C PHE A 177 -4.74 5.01 14.17
N HIS A 178 -3.93 3.96 14.22
CA HIS A 178 -4.34 2.71 14.88
C HIS A 178 -3.75 2.52 16.28
N LYS A 179 -2.44 2.54 16.43
CA LYS A 179 -1.82 2.21 17.72
C LYS A 179 -0.70 3.18 18.09
N LYS A 180 -0.74 3.70 19.32
CA LYS A 180 0.34 4.49 19.91
C LYS A 180 1.55 3.63 20.24
N GLY A 181 2.75 4.25 20.28
CA GLY A 181 3.98 3.62 20.70
C GLY A 181 4.56 2.63 19.67
N LEU A 182 4.06 2.61 18.43
CA LEU A 182 4.64 1.79 17.37
C LEU A 182 5.91 2.45 16.82
N ASN A 183 7.03 1.76 16.90
CA ASN A 183 8.24 2.17 16.20
C ASN A 183 8.43 1.34 14.93
N SER A 184 8.79 2.00 13.84
CA SER A 184 9.10 1.35 12.57
C SER A 184 10.57 1.50 12.19
N LEU A 185 11.07 0.49 11.48
CA LEU A 185 12.39 0.45 10.86
C LEU A 185 12.22 0.11 9.38
N ILE A 186 12.84 0.90 8.53
CA ILE A 186 12.94 0.65 7.10
C ILE A 186 14.41 0.46 6.77
N ILE A 187 14.77 -0.67 6.16
CA ILE A 187 16.13 -0.96 5.74
C ILE A 187 16.18 -1.03 4.22
N ALA A 188 16.77 -0.01 3.60
CA ALA A 188 17.03 0.03 2.17
C ALA A 188 18.30 -0.77 1.83
N HIS A 189 18.45 -1.22 0.58
CA HIS A 189 19.64 -1.94 0.16
C HIS A 189 20.90 -1.05 0.15
N GLN A 190 20.77 0.25 -0.18
CA GLN A 190 21.86 1.22 -0.28
C GLN A 190 21.46 2.64 0.12
N GLY A 191 22.46 3.54 0.24
CA GLY A 191 22.29 4.92 0.71
C GLY A 191 21.30 5.74 -0.13
N THR A 192 21.42 5.72 -1.46
CA THR A 192 20.54 6.46 -2.38
C THR A 192 19.07 6.07 -2.22
N ALA A 193 18.79 4.77 -2.08
CA ALA A 193 17.43 4.31 -1.82
C ALA A 193 16.91 4.75 -0.45
N SER A 194 17.80 4.84 0.56
CA SER A 194 17.47 5.41 1.86
C SER A 194 17.09 6.90 1.77
N ASP A 195 17.79 7.66 0.94
CA ASP A 195 17.54 9.09 0.77
C ASP A 195 16.19 9.33 0.07
N GLU A 196 15.85 8.56 -0.96
CA GLU A 196 14.52 8.62 -1.58
C GLU A 196 13.37 8.38 -0.58
N ILE A 197 13.56 7.46 0.38
CA ILE A 197 12.57 7.20 1.43
C ILE A 197 12.45 8.39 2.39
N LYS A 198 13.56 9.01 2.76
CA LYS A 198 13.55 10.21 3.62
C LYS A 198 12.85 11.37 2.92
N ASP A 199 13.16 11.60 1.65
CA ASP A 199 12.55 12.65 0.83
C ASP A 199 11.03 12.47 0.72
N MET A 200 10.54 11.23 0.63
CA MET A 200 9.11 10.94 0.65
C MET A 200 8.46 11.38 1.97
N PHE A 201 9.07 11.07 3.12
CA PHE A 201 8.53 11.50 4.42
C PHE A 201 8.66 13.02 4.62
N ASP A 202 9.71 13.64 4.13
CA ASP A 202 9.88 15.11 4.16
C ASP A 202 8.84 15.81 3.28
N LEU A 203 8.48 15.21 2.13
CA LEU A 203 7.40 15.71 1.29
C LEU A 203 6.04 15.64 2.01
N MET A 204 5.77 14.56 2.74
CA MET A 204 4.56 14.45 3.58
C MET A 204 4.47 15.55 4.64
N ILE A 205 5.62 16.00 5.19
CA ILE A 205 5.67 17.12 6.14
C ILE A 205 5.33 18.44 5.42
N LYS A 206 5.91 18.67 4.25
CA LYS A 206 5.77 19.94 3.52
C LYS A 206 4.40 20.16 2.92
N LYS A 207 3.75 19.10 2.43
CA LYS A 207 2.50 19.17 1.65
C LYS A 207 1.23 18.96 2.47
N HIS A 208 1.34 19.00 3.78
CA HIS A 208 0.21 18.81 4.66
C HIS A 208 -0.22 20.15 5.31
N PRO A 209 -1.54 20.49 5.39
CA PRO A 209 -2.73 19.80 4.89
C PRO A 209 -3.03 20.06 3.41
N VAL A 210 -3.83 19.19 2.77
CA VAL A 210 -4.23 19.33 1.37
C VAL A 210 -5.42 20.29 1.19
N GLU A 211 -5.56 20.81 -0.02
CA GLU A 211 -6.64 21.71 -0.44
C GLU A 211 -8.06 21.19 -0.12
N PHE A 212 -8.26 19.86 -0.18
CA PHE A 212 -9.54 19.23 0.18
C PHE A 212 -9.95 19.53 1.63
N LEU A 213 -9.00 19.50 2.57
CA LEU A 213 -9.24 19.82 3.98
C LEU A 213 -9.47 21.32 4.19
N HIS A 214 -8.79 22.15 3.42
CA HIS A 214 -9.03 23.60 3.46
C HIS A 214 -10.46 23.97 3.08
N ARG A 215 -11.04 23.30 2.07
CA ARG A 215 -12.44 23.51 1.66
C ARG A 215 -13.45 23.20 2.76
N LEU A 216 -13.08 22.33 3.69
CA LEU A 216 -13.90 22.00 4.87
C LEU A 216 -13.58 22.89 6.09
N GLY A 217 -12.80 23.97 5.91
CA GLY A 217 -12.34 24.80 7.00
C GLY A 217 -11.45 24.09 8.01
N GLU A 218 -10.86 22.95 7.63
CA GLU A 218 -10.04 22.16 8.53
C GLU A 218 -8.66 22.77 8.67
N VAL A 219 -8.37 23.37 9.82
CA VAL A 219 -7.02 23.74 10.24
C VAL A 219 -6.51 22.60 11.09
N TYR A 220 -5.30 22.12 10.82
CA TYR A 220 -4.64 21.11 11.65
C TYR A 220 -4.40 21.70 13.05
N SER A 221 -5.03 21.11 14.04
CA SER A 221 -4.77 21.47 15.42
C SER A 221 -3.43 20.90 15.89
N GLU A 222 -2.84 21.46 16.95
CA GLU A 222 -1.60 20.95 17.55
C GLU A 222 -1.72 19.50 18.05
N ASN A 223 -2.94 19.07 18.35
CA ASN A 223 -3.24 17.72 18.84
C ASN A 223 -3.41 16.67 17.74
N GLU A 224 -3.47 17.09 16.46
CA GLU A 224 -3.53 16.15 15.34
C GLU A 224 -2.19 15.44 15.13
N PRO A 225 -2.20 14.15 14.77
CA PRO A 225 -0.97 13.43 14.45
C PRO A 225 -0.22 14.09 13.29
N LYS A 226 0.97 14.57 13.54
CA LYS A 226 1.86 15.18 12.55
C LYS A 226 3.17 14.41 12.48
N LEU A 227 3.69 14.26 11.28
CA LEU A 227 5.05 13.77 11.07
C LEU A 227 6.03 14.93 11.25
N VAL A 228 7.10 14.71 11.99
CA VAL A 228 8.19 15.67 12.17
C VAL A 228 9.54 15.00 11.97
N GLY A 229 10.45 15.65 11.25
CA GLY A 229 11.84 15.22 11.11
C GLY A 229 12.63 15.41 12.41
N VAL A 230 13.57 14.50 12.67
CA VAL A 230 14.42 14.54 13.86
C VAL A 230 15.90 14.45 13.47
N GLY A 231 16.66 15.46 13.86
CA GLY A 231 18.10 15.54 13.59
C GLY A 231 18.45 15.95 12.16
N LYS A 232 19.73 16.29 11.93
CA LYS A 232 20.21 16.79 10.63
C LYS A 232 20.28 15.72 9.53
N SER A 233 20.31 14.44 9.90
CA SER A 233 20.48 13.33 8.93
C SER A 233 19.20 12.93 8.19
N GLY A 234 18.02 13.44 8.58
CA GLY A 234 16.74 13.03 8.01
C GLY A 234 16.36 11.54 8.20
N SER A 235 17.23 10.77 8.89
CA SER A 235 17.04 9.31 9.04
C SER A 235 15.97 8.90 10.05
N THR A 236 15.43 9.86 10.79
CA THR A 236 14.42 9.60 11.84
C THR A 236 13.31 10.63 11.72
N HIS A 237 12.08 10.11 11.68
CA HIS A 237 10.86 10.90 11.76
C HIS A 237 10.07 10.46 12.99
N ARG A 238 9.25 11.34 13.54
CA ARG A 238 8.39 11.04 14.68
C ARG A 238 6.97 11.51 14.43
N VAL A 239 6.04 10.84 15.08
CA VAL A 239 4.66 11.31 15.27
C VAL A 239 4.48 11.54 16.78
N PRO A 240 4.82 12.74 17.30
CA PRO A 240 4.89 12.99 18.75
C PRO A 240 3.57 12.68 19.45
N GLN A 241 2.43 13.11 18.89
CA GLN A 241 1.08 12.90 19.42
C GLN A 241 0.69 11.42 19.54
N ARG A 242 1.46 10.53 18.87
CA ARG A 242 1.26 9.08 18.87
C ARG A 242 2.40 8.33 19.53
N GLU A 243 3.43 9.01 20.01
CA GLU A 243 4.65 8.38 20.59
C GLU A 243 5.32 7.38 19.61
N CYS A 244 5.19 7.64 18.32
CA CYS A 244 5.70 6.75 17.28
C CYS A 244 6.96 7.32 16.64
N LYS A 245 7.83 6.40 16.18
CA LYS A 245 9.08 6.73 15.49
C LYS A 245 9.22 5.91 14.22
N ILE A 246 9.67 6.56 13.13
CA ILE A 246 10.05 5.94 11.87
C ILE A 246 11.56 6.12 11.73
N LYS A 247 12.30 5.04 11.59
CA LYS A 247 13.74 5.05 11.35
C LYS A 247 14.04 4.46 9.97
N VAL A 248 14.86 5.16 9.20
CA VAL A 248 15.35 4.72 7.89
C VAL A 248 16.85 4.43 8.01
N GLY A 249 17.26 3.26 7.55
CA GLY A 249 18.65 2.82 7.53
C GLY A 249 18.97 2.04 6.26
N THR A 250 20.20 1.52 6.18
CA THR A 250 20.66 0.75 5.01
C THR A 250 21.29 -0.59 5.43
N ALA A 251 21.20 -1.58 4.54
CA ALA A 251 21.90 -2.85 4.69
C ALA A 251 23.42 -2.70 4.62
N GLU A 252 23.93 -1.63 3.99
CA GLU A 252 25.36 -1.31 3.98
C GLU A 252 25.90 -0.95 5.38
N ARG A 253 25.05 -0.35 6.23
CA ARG A 253 25.41 0.09 7.60
C ARG A 253 24.46 -0.50 8.65
N PRO A 254 24.42 -1.83 8.82
CA PRO A 254 23.42 -2.52 9.64
C PRO A 254 23.49 -2.18 11.12
N ASN A 255 24.65 -1.77 11.63
CA ASN A 255 24.82 -1.38 13.05
C ASN A 255 23.89 -0.20 13.43
N GLY A 256 23.62 0.72 12.49
CA GLY A 256 22.67 1.80 12.69
C GLY A 256 21.21 1.32 12.84
N CYS A 257 20.89 0.09 12.45
CA CYS A 257 19.57 -0.50 12.52
C CYS A 257 19.35 -1.37 13.77
N ARG A 258 20.39 -1.63 14.56
CA ARG A 258 20.35 -2.45 15.77
C ARG A 258 19.81 -1.67 16.98
N GLY A 259 19.37 -2.38 18.01
CA GLY A 259 19.07 -1.83 19.36
C GLY A 259 17.77 -1.04 19.48
N GLY A 260 16.92 -1.01 18.48
CA GLY A 260 15.61 -0.38 18.57
C GLY A 260 14.49 -1.38 18.89
N ALA A 261 13.55 -0.99 19.77
CA ALA A 261 12.31 -1.74 19.99
C ALA A 261 11.33 -1.44 18.84
N TYR A 262 11.43 -2.19 17.76
CA TYR A 262 10.57 -2.03 16.60
C TYR A 262 9.36 -2.97 16.65
N SER A 263 8.23 -2.51 16.12
CA SER A 263 7.02 -3.30 15.93
C SER A 263 6.72 -3.50 14.45
N LEU A 264 7.21 -2.60 13.61
CA LEU A 264 6.99 -2.58 12.17
C LEU A 264 8.35 -2.54 11.47
N VAL A 265 8.62 -3.49 10.59
CA VAL A 265 9.88 -3.56 9.83
C VAL A 265 9.60 -3.79 8.36
N HIS A 266 10.24 -2.98 7.53
CA HIS A 266 10.28 -3.15 6.08
C HIS A 266 11.72 -3.34 5.61
N LEU A 267 11.98 -4.46 4.95
CA LEU A 267 13.28 -4.85 4.41
C LEU A 267 13.18 -4.78 2.88
N SER A 268 13.77 -3.73 2.32
CA SER A 268 13.62 -3.39 0.91
C SER A 268 14.76 -3.94 0.07
N GLU A 269 14.42 -4.56 -1.07
CA GLU A 269 15.31 -5.13 -2.07
C GLU A 269 16.33 -6.14 -1.47
N VAL A 270 15.85 -7.05 -0.62
CA VAL A 270 16.68 -8.01 0.13
C VAL A 270 17.45 -8.95 -0.79
N GLY A 271 16.95 -9.26 -1.99
CA GLY A 271 17.66 -10.05 -3.00
C GLY A 271 18.95 -9.40 -3.51
N LEU A 272 19.09 -8.07 -3.33
CA LEU A 272 20.29 -7.31 -3.69
C LEU A 272 21.29 -7.17 -2.53
N TRP A 273 20.94 -7.60 -1.30
CA TRP A 273 21.82 -7.47 -0.16
C TRP A 273 23.03 -8.40 -0.29
N GLN A 274 24.20 -7.83 -0.25
CA GLN A 274 25.44 -8.59 -0.41
C GLN A 274 25.88 -9.21 0.91
N LYS A 275 26.38 -10.45 0.82
CA LYS A 275 27.10 -11.09 1.91
C LYS A 275 28.55 -10.66 1.87
N THR A 276 29.02 -10.00 2.93
CA THR A 276 30.41 -9.63 3.15
C THR A 276 30.90 -10.21 4.47
N GLU A 277 32.19 -10.22 4.70
CA GLU A 277 32.78 -10.70 5.96
C GLU A 277 32.20 -9.96 7.16
N GLY A 278 31.67 -10.70 8.15
CA GLY A 278 30.98 -10.15 9.33
C GLY A 278 29.59 -9.55 9.09
N LYS A 279 29.02 -9.73 7.87
CA LYS A 279 27.77 -9.08 7.48
C LYS A 279 27.01 -9.94 6.46
N SER A 280 25.97 -10.64 6.90
CA SER A 280 25.10 -11.42 6.03
C SER A 280 23.67 -10.86 6.04
N PRO A 281 22.89 -11.04 4.95
CA PRO A 281 21.47 -10.73 4.96
C PRO A 281 20.71 -11.40 6.11
N GLU A 282 21.04 -12.66 6.42
CA GLU A 282 20.49 -13.43 7.53
C GLU A 282 20.70 -12.75 8.88
N ASP A 283 21.90 -12.24 9.13
CA ASP A 283 22.23 -11.55 10.40
C ASP A 283 21.54 -10.22 10.54
N ILE A 284 21.41 -9.46 9.43
CA ILE A 284 20.70 -8.19 9.40
C ILE A 284 19.23 -8.43 9.71
N VAL A 285 18.59 -9.39 9.03
CA VAL A 285 17.18 -9.73 9.22
C VAL A 285 16.92 -10.21 10.65
N ARG A 286 17.76 -11.15 11.15
CA ARG A 286 17.68 -11.63 12.53
C ARG A 286 17.79 -10.48 13.53
N SER A 287 18.77 -9.61 13.37
CA SER A 287 18.99 -8.47 14.27
C SER A 287 17.85 -7.44 14.25
N ALA A 288 17.22 -7.23 13.09
CA ALA A 288 16.10 -6.28 12.95
C ALA A 288 14.76 -6.84 13.43
N CYS A 289 14.54 -8.16 13.30
CA CYS A 289 13.21 -8.76 13.41
C CYS A 289 13.01 -9.68 14.61
N SER A 290 14.08 -10.22 15.23
CA SER A 290 13.97 -11.26 16.28
C SER A 290 13.19 -10.81 17.53
N GLY A 291 13.17 -9.52 17.84
CA GLY A 291 12.41 -8.97 18.96
C GLY A 291 10.93 -8.67 18.66
N ILE A 292 10.47 -8.88 17.44
CA ILE A 292 9.11 -8.53 17.04
C ILE A 292 8.18 -9.69 17.30
N LEU A 293 7.33 -9.55 18.32
CA LEU A 293 6.35 -10.57 18.69
C LEU A 293 5.29 -10.74 17.58
N ALA A 294 4.80 -11.97 17.42
CA ALA A 294 3.70 -12.29 16.52
C ALA A 294 2.34 -11.93 17.18
N LYS A 295 1.97 -10.65 17.13
CA LYS A 295 0.73 -10.10 17.71
C LYS A 295 0.11 -9.05 16.79
N PRO A 296 -1.18 -8.68 17.00
CA PRO A 296 -1.84 -7.62 16.24
C PRO A 296 -1.01 -6.33 16.19
N TYR A 297 -1.06 -5.64 15.05
CA TYR A 297 -0.30 -4.41 14.77
C TYR A 297 1.23 -4.57 14.81
N THR A 298 1.74 -5.80 14.58
CA THR A 298 3.15 -6.00 14.25
C THR A 298 3.30 -6.39 12.79
N MET A 299 4.38 -5.94 12.16
CA MET A 299 4.56 -6.11 10.72
C MET A 299 6.03 -6.37 10.38
N ILE A 300 6.29 -7.41 9.59
CA ILE A 300 7.54 -7.59 8.88
C ILE A 300 7.21 -7.83 7.41
N VAL A 301 7.67 -6.97 6.55
CA VAL A 301 7.60 -7.13 5.10
C VAL A 301 9.01 -7.20 4.55
N MET A 302 9.32 -8.29 3.89
CA MET A 302 10.53 -8.48 3.12
C MET A 302 10.17 -8.44 1.64
N GLU A 303 10.84 -7.60 0.85
CA GLU A 303 10.51 -7.50 -0.57
C GLU A 303 11.76 -7.42 -1.44
N SER A 304 11.65 -7.95 -2.65
CA SER A 304 12.67 -7.80 -3.69
C SER A 304 12.14 -8.09 -5.08
N THR A 305 12.86 -7.58 -6.07
CA THR A 305 12.88 -8.16 -7.41
C THR A 305 13.69 -9.46 -7.41
N ALA A 306 13.48 -10.33 -8.40
CA ALA A 306 14.30 -11.51 -8.60
C ALA A 306 15.76 -11.11 -8.90
N ASN A 307 16.70 -11.74 -8.21
CA ASN A 307 18.14 -11.52 -8.39
C ASN A 307 18.89 -12.85 -8.33
N GLY A 308 18.67 -13.70 -9.32
CA GLY A 308 19.24 -15.06 -9.40
C GLY A 308 18.62 -16.02 -8.38
N THR A 309 19.20 -17.23 -8.32
CA THR A 309 18.76 -18.32 -7.45
C THR A 309 19.78 -18.55 -6.32
N GLY A 310 19.35 -19.19 -5.22
CA GLY A 310 20.23 -19.59 -4.12
C GLY A 310 20.61 -18.49 -3.12
N ASN A 311 20.27 -17.21 -3.36
CA ASN A 311 20.48 -16.15 -2.37
C ASN A 311 19.49 -16.27 -1.20
N PHE A 312 19.70 -15.46 -0.15
CA PHE A 312 18.86 -15.49 1.06
C PHE A 312 17.37 -15.25 0.73
N PHE A 313 17.06 -14.20 -0.03
CA PHE A 313 15.69 -13.87 -0.39
C PHE A 313 15.00 -15.00 -1.16
N HIS A 314 15.69 -15.60 -2.14
CA HIS A 314 15.16 -16.73 -2.92
C HIS A 314 14.82 -17.93 -2.00
N ARG A 315 15.70 -18.29 -1.05
CA ARG A 315 15.44 -19.40 -0.11
C ARG A 315 14.21 -19.12 0.76
N GLU A 316 14.11 -17.93 1.36
CA GLU A 316 12.99 -17.53 2.21
C GLU A 316 11.67 -17.47 1.43
N TYR A 317 11.71 -16.93 0.20
CA TYR A 317 10.53 -16.86 -0.66
C TYR A 317 10.06 -18.27 -1.07
N SER A 318 10.97 -19.12 -1.50
CA SER A 318 10.65 -20.50 -1.90
C SER A 318 10.08 -21.30 -0.74
N ALA A 319 10.63 -21.13 0.46
CA ALA A 319 10.09 -21.78 1.67
C ALA A 319 8.68 -21.26 2.02
N ALA A 320 8.43 -19.96 1.84
CA ALA A 320 7.11 -19.37 2.10
C ALA A 320 6.07 -19.73 1.04
N ALA A 321 6.49 -19.98 -0.19
CA ALA A 321 5.63 -20.36 -1.31
C ALA A 321 5.31 -21.86 -1.36
N ASP A 322 6.11 -22.71 -0.71
CA ASP A 322 5.87 -24.15 -0.64
C ASP A 322 4.91 -24.50 0.52
N PRO A 323 3.69 -24.99 0.23
CA PRO A 323 2.73 -25.32 1.27
C PRO A 323 3.19 -26.49 2.19
N LYS A 324 4.22 -27.24 1.81
CA LYS A 324 4.80 -28.32 2.60
C LYS A 324 5.84 -27.83 3.61
N VAL A 325 6.31 -26.60 3.46
CA VAL A 325 7.33 -26.00 4.32
C VAL A 325 6.68 -25.01 5.29
N LYS A 326 6.97 -25.15 6.58
CA LYS A 326 6.48 -24.21 7.58
C LYS A 326 7.32 -22.93 7.51
N SER A 327 6.74 -21.83 7.02
CA SER A 327 7.31 -20.50 7.04
C SER A 327 6.54 -19.58 7.98
N GLN A 328 7.22 -18.58 8.54
CA GLN A 328 6.56 -17.48 9.26
C GLN A 328 6.00 -16.41 8.32
N TYR A 329 6.36 -16.45 7.05
CA TYR A 329 5.94 -15.48 6.03
C TYR A 329 4.86 -16.07 5.13
N GLU A 330 3.94 -15.21 4.71
CA GLU A 330 3.05 -15.45 3.57
C GLU A 330 3.76 -14.97 2.30
N ALA A 331 3.87 -15.82 1.27
CA ALA A 331 4.44 -15.43 0.00
C ALA A 331 3.40 -14.68 -0.85
N LEU A 332 3.82 -13.57 -1.44
CA LEU A 332 3.06 -12.84 -2.45
C LEU A 332 3.92 -12.62 -3.68
N PHE A 333 3.38 -12.91 -4.86
CA PHE A 333 4.00 -12.61 -6.13
C PHE A 333 3.19 -11.55 -6.89
N ILE A 334 3.83 -10.47 -7.27
CA ILE A 334 3.27 -9.44 -8.15
C ILE A 334 4.06 -9.45 -9.46
N ALA A 335 3.43 -10.01 -10.48
CA ALA A 335 4.02 -10.14 -11.80
C ALA A 335 3.94 -8.81 -12.59
N TRP A 336 4.81 -8.66 -13.57
CA TRP A 336 4.85 -7.48 -14.43
C TRP A 336 3.52 -7.22 -15.17
N PHE A 337 2.82 -8.26 -15.60
CA PHE A 337 1.53 -8.16 -16.29
C PHE A 337 0.34 -7.76 -15.38
N GLN A 338 0.57 -7.59 -14.08
CA GLN A 338 -0.41 -7.06 -13.13
C GLN A 338 -0.22 -5.55 -12.87
N ILE A 339 0.57 -4.89 -13.69
CA ILE A 339 0.93 -3.48 -13.53
C ILE A 339 0.35 -2.69 -14.70
N GLU A 340 -0.61 -1.80 -14.42
CA GLU A 340 -1.40 -1.09 -15.45
C GLU A 340 -0.52 -0.36 -16.46
N HIS A 341 0.52 0.32 -16.03
CA HIS A 341 1.39 1.11 -16.91
C HIS A 341 2.44 0.28 -17.67
N TYR A 342 2.47 -1.04 -17.48
CA TYR A 342 3.22 -1.95 -18.34
C TYR A 342 2.37 -2.48 -19.50
N SER A 343 1.09 -2.12 -19.54
CA SER A 343 0.18 -2.51 -20.61
C SER A 343 0.16 -1.45 -21.69
N LEU A 344 0.31 -1.87 -22.93
CA LEU A 344 0.11 -1.03 -24.11
C LEU A 344 -1.15 -1.51 -24.84
N PRO A 345 -2.02 -0.59 -25.27
CA PRO A 345 -3.19 -0.97 -26.06
C PRO A 345 -2.75 -1.42 -27.45
N PHE A 346 -3.43 -2.39 -28.01
CA PHE A 346 -3.34 -2.73 -29.42
C PHE A 346 -4.17 -1.75 -30.25
N ASN A 347 -3.73 -1.45 -31.47
CA ASN A 347 -4.44 -0.52 -32.35
C ASN A 347 -5.71 -1.13 -32.94
N SER A 348 -5.76 -2.48 -33.03
CA SER A 348 -6.93 -3.20 -33.54
C SER A 348 -7.05 -4.59 -32.92
N ALA A 349 -8.25 -5.19 -33.05
CA ALA A 349 -8.49 -6.58 -32.66
C ALA A 349 -7.72 -7.57 -33.54
N GLU A 350 -7.40 -7.22 -34.79
CA GLU A 350 -6.63 -8.02 -35.69
C GLU A 350 -5.16 -8.08 -35.22
N GLU A 351 -4.54 -6.95 -34.92
CA GLU A 351 -3.18 -6.88 -34.35
C GLU A 351 -3.05 -7.72 -33.08
N LEU A 352 -4.04 -7.67 -32.18
CA LEU A 352 -4.07 -8.49 -30.97
C LEU A 352 -4.11 -9.99 -31.30
N ARG A 353 -4.93 -10.41 -32.28
CA ARG A 353 -5.02 -11.81 -32.71
C ARG A 353 -3.72 -12.30 -33.35
N ASP A 354 -3.12 -11.50 -34.22
CA ASP A 354 -1.85 -11.82 -34.84
C ASP A 354 -0.73 -11.96 -33.82
N PHE A 355 -0.68 -11.05 -32.84
CA PHE A 355 0.27 -11.14 -31.73
C PHE A 355 0.05 -12.41 -30.89
N ALA A 356 -1.19 -12.73 -30.56
CA ALA A 356 -1.53 -13.94 -29.81
C ALA A 356 -1.12 -15.22 -30.61
N LYS A 357 -1.30 -15.22 -31.92
CA LYS A 357 -0.88 -16.30 -32.81
C LYS A 357 0.65 -16.44 -32.84
N GLN A 358 1.39 -15.34 -32.94
CA GLN A 358 2.86 -15.34 -32.86
C GLN A 358 3.36 -15.89 -31.52
N LEU A 359 2.77 -15.46 -30.40
CA LEU A 359 3.10 -15.98 -29.07
C LEU A 359 2.84 -17.50 -28.99
N TRP A 360 1.73 -17.95 -29.54
CA TRP A 360 1.39 -19.37 -29.54
C TRP A 360 2.39 -20.19 -30.39
N GLU A 361 2.73 -19.72 -31.57
CA GLU A 361 3.70 -20.37 -32.48
C GLU A 361 5.10 -20.43 -31.83
N ASN A 362 5.48 -19.38 -31.11
CA ASN A 362 6.80 -19.28 -30.50
C ASN A 362 6.86 -19.84 -29.06
N ARG A 363 5.77 -20.37 -28.49
CA ARG A 363 5.71 -20.82 -27.10
C ARG A 363 6.76 -21.86 -26.70
N ASN A 364 7.19 -22.70 -27.67
CA ASN A 364 8.23 -23.70 -27.47
C ASN A 364 9.66 -23.14 -27.64
N ASN A 365 9.79 -21.94 -28.23
CA ASN A 365 11.08 -21.27 -28.47
C ASN A 365 11.43 -20.25 -27.40
N ALA A 366 10.48 -19.85 -26.57
CA ALA A 366 10.65 -18.78 -25.56
C ALA A 366 11.62 -19.15 -24.41
N TYR A 367 12.06 -20.39 -24.30
CA TYR A 367 12.92 -20.88 -23.22
C TYR A 367 14.09 -21.75 -23.69
N THR A 368 14.66 -21.50 -24.86
CA THR A 368 15.95 -22.13 -25.17
C THR A 368 17.07 -21.41 -24.41
N PRO A 369 18.08 -22.15 -23.90
CA PRO A 369 19.20 -21.56 -23.13
C PRO A 369 19.98 -20.47 -23.90
N SER A 370 19.91 -20.44 -25.24
CA SER A 370 20.53 -19.45 -26.11
C SER A 370 19.88 -18.05 -26.04
N ASN A 371 18.68 -17.89 -25.47
CA ASN A 371 17.97 -16.61 -25.36
C ASN A 371 18.09 -16.00 -23.95
N ARG A 372 19.12 -16.41 -23.18
CA ARG A 372 19.37 -15.93 -21.81
C ARG A 372 20.47 -14.87 -21.72
N GLU A 373 20.96 -14.34 -22.83
CA GLU A 373 21.89 -13.19 -22.86
C GLU A 373 21.16 -11.86 -22.89
#